data_eb9bf0def15c15b83a56aa189ba6cf73
#
_entry.id   eb9bf0def15c15b83a56aa189ba6cf73
#
_cell.length_a   1.000
_cell.length_b   1.000
_cell.length_c   1.000
_cell.angle_alpha   90.00
_cell.angle_beta   90.00
_cell.angle_gamma   90.00
#
_symmetry.space_group_name_H-M   'P 1'
#
loop_
_entity.id
_entity.type
_entity.pdbx_description
1 polymer ?
#
loop_
_entity_poly.entity_id
_entity_poly.type
_entity_poly.pdbx_seq_one_letter_code
_entity_poly.pdbx_strand_id
1 'polypeptide(L)'
;MRRGMKLAIMGQNGAGKSTILSLITGEHMPESGSIHTLARLSIATAKQVIPRDQLDLTVREFFEKCFTDKIYDIDPRIDGVLEIVHLSAPHDRIVRSFSGGQQARLLLASALIQDPDLLLLDEPTNNLDAAGIEHLTKFLVDYTKTVIVISHDAEFLNAFTQGVLYLDLNTRKVEQYPGNYNSVLRDIAARIEAENRKNAQLEKEIQANKDKANFFAQKGGKMRLVAKKMRTKVEEMEEEKVDVRKEDKTIREFTIPAQEDLSIEVINITSFNVIKNHKPKKQKVELRLKKNQHLLLKGPNGIGKSTLLQSIVDRTAEGVTVPSEVRIGYYRQDFSTLDFEATVFESLMSAMKSRDEEKMRPIAASFLLTADIMKTKVGNLSEGQKGLLSFARLVIEKPGLLILDEPTNHINFRHIPVIAKALDAYKGTMILVSHVPEFVEKIRIDETLDLGK
;
A
#
# COMPACT_ATOMS: atom_id res chain seq x y z
N MET A 1 0.61 7.56 26.27
CA MET A 1 1.09 8.48 25.22
C MET A 1 1.23 9.87 25.81
N ARG A 2 2.30 10.60 25.51
CA ARG A 2 2.51 11.97 26.02
C ARG A 2 1.93 12.97 25.02
N ARG A 3 1.48 14.13 25.54
CA ARG A 3 0.97 15.24 24.70
C ARG A 3 2.08 15.76 23.79
N GLY A 4 1.74 16.06 22.52
CA GLY A 4 2.69 16.54 21.51
C GLY A 4 3.56 15.45 20.87
N MET A 5 3.36 14.17 21.20
CA MET A 5 4.09 13.08 20.53
C MET A 5 3.55 12.81 19.13
N LYS A 6 4.44 12.50 18.20
CA LYS A 6 4.13 12.10 16.84
C LYS A 6 4.52 10.63 16.67
N LEU A 7 3.54 9.75 16.56
CA LEU A 7 3.74 8.30 16.50
C LEU A 7 3.26 7.73 15.18
N ALA A 8 4.04 6.81 14.62
CA ALA A 8 3.58 5.96 13.54
C ALA A 8 3.02 4.63 14.08
N ILE A 9 1.95 4.14 13.48
CA ILE A 9 1.49 2.75 13.66
C ILE A 9 1.99 1.95 12.47
N MET A 10 2.78 0.92 12.76
CA MET A 10 3.30 -0.03 11.80
C MET A 10 2.78 -1.43 12.08
N GLY A 11 2.82 -2.28 11.10
CA GLY A 11 2.43 -3.68 11.22
C GLY A 11 1.92 -4.23 9.90
N GLN A 12 1.74 -5.53 9.88
CA GLN A 12 1.28 -6.28 8.72
C GLN A 12 -0.11 -5.81 8.25
N ASN A 13 -0.42 -6.02 6.98
CA ASN A 13 -1.78 -5.81 6.49
C ASN A 13 -2.73 -6.79 7.20
N GLY A 14 -3.85 -6.28 7.72
CA GLY A 14 -4.76 -7.07 8.55
C GLY A 14 -4.37 -7.15 10.05
N ALA A 15 -3.27 -6.53 10.49
CA ALA A 15 -2.89 -6.50 11.92
C ALA A 15 -3.80 -5.62 12.80
N GLY A 16 -4.80 -4.96 12.21
CA GLY A 16 -5.75 -4.14 12.97
C GLY A 16 -5.32 -2.69 13.15
N LYS A 17 -4.44 -2.16 12.28
CA LYS A 17 -3.98 -0.75 12.36
C LYS A 17 -5.15 0.25 12.37
N SER A 18 -6.00 0.20 11.35
CA SER A 18 -7.19 1.07 11.23
C SER A 18 -8.22 0.78 12.34
N THR A 19 -8.32 -0.49 12.80
CA THR A 19 -9.18 -0.85 13.93
C THR A 19 -8.76 -0.14 15.21
N ILE A 20 -7.45 0.02 15.45
CA ILE A 20 -6.96 0.79 16.61
C ILE A 20 -7.40 2.26 16.50
N LEU A 21 -7.34 2.87 15.31
CA LEU A 21 -7.83 4.23 15.14
C LEU A 21 -9.33 4.32 15.45
N SER A 22 -10.14 3.37 14.94
CA SER A 22 -11.59 3.33 15.21
C SER A 22 -11.94 3.08 16.69
N LEU A 23 -11.10 2.35 17.41
CA LEU A 23 -11.23 2.17 18.86
C LEU A 23 -10.91 3.47 19.62
N ILE A 24 -9.89 4.23 19.19
CA ILE A 24 -9.52 5.52 19.77
C ILE A 24 -10.61 6.57 19.55
N THR A 25 -11.26 6.58 18.38
CA THR A 25 -12.37 7.49 18.07
C THR A 25 -13.69 7.12 18.76
N GLY A 26 -13.79 5.89 19.26
CA GLY A 26 -15.03 5.37 19.86
C GLY A 26 -16.05 4.87 18.82
N GLU A 27 -15.67 4.80 17.53
CA GLU A 27 -16.51 4.19 16.49
C GLU A 27 -16.72 2.69 16.72
N HIS A 28 -15.76 2.04 17.39
CA HIS A 28 -15.85 0.64 17.83
C HIS A 28 -15.59 0.54 19.33
N MET A 29 -16.28 -0.37 19.99
CA MET A 29 -16.05 -0.70 21.40
C MET A 29 -15.08 -1.88 21.49
N PRO A 30 -14.13 -1.87 22.47
CA PRO A 30 -13.26 -3.01 22.70
C PRO A 30 -14.07 -4.18 23.29
N GLU A 31 -13.80 -5.40 22.86
CA GLU A 31 -14.40 -6.62 23.41
C GLU A 31 -14.02 -6.84 24.89
N SER A 32 -12.83 -6.39 25.28
CA SER A 32 -12.32 -6.46 26.64
C SER A 32 -11.34 -5.31 26.91
N GLY A 33 -11.17 -4.96 28.19
CA GLY A 33 -10.34 -3.85 28.61
C GLY A 33 -11.06 -2.49 28.52
N SER A 34 -10.31 -1.42 28.65
CA SER A 34 -10.84 -0.04 28.60
C SER A 34 -9.86 0.92 27.94
N ILE A 35 -10.40 1.92 27.25
CA ILE A 35 -9.64 2.99 26.62
C ILE A 35 -9.84 4.24 27.47
N HIS A 36 -8.75 4.76 28.00
CA HIS A 36 -8.78 5.98 28.81
C HIS A 36 -8.26 7.16 27.98
N THR A 37 -9.14 8.11 27.69
CA THR A 37 -8.80 9.38 27.08
C THR A 37 -8.89 10.51 28.09
N LEU A 38 -8.12 11.57 27.88
CA LEU A 38 -8.27 12.78 28.70
C LEU A 38 -9.66 13.39 28.50
N ALA A 39 -10.24 13.90 29.57
CA ALA A 39 -11.52 14.61 29.49
C ALA A 39 -11.41 15.80 28.52
N ARG A 40 -12.38 15.92 27.61
CA ARG A 40 -12.46 16.98 26.59
C ARG A 40 -11.34 16.97 25.54
N LEU A 41 -10.70 15.81 25.30
CA LEU A 41 -9.74 15.69 24.23
C LEU A 41 -10.44 15.81 22.88
N SER A 42 -10.06 16.79 22.06
CA SER A 42 -10.54 16.89 20.69
C SER A 42 -9.77 15.92 19.79
N ILE A 43 -10.51 15.07 19.07
CA ILE A 43 -9.94 14.05 18.17
C ILE A 43 -10.52 14.31 16.78
N ALA A 44 -9.65 14.38 15.76
CA ALA A 44 -10.08 14.39 14.37
C ALA A 44 -9.38 13.28 13.59
N THR A 45 -10.12 12.69 12.65
CA THR A 45 -9.65 11.62 11.79
C THR A 45 -9.90 11.97 10.34
N ALA A 46 -8.87 11.82 9.50
CA ALA A 46 -9.08 11.88 8.06
C ALA A 46 -9.77 10.57 7.62
N LYS A 47 -11.07 10.66 7.29
CA LYS A 47 -11.85 9.52 6.78
C LYS A 47 -11.38 9.13 5.38
N GLN A 48 -11.64 7.90 4.98
CA GLN A 48 -11.25 7.40 3.65
C GLN A 48 -12.28 7.76 2.56
N VAL A 49 -13.55 7.93 2.94
CA VAL A 49 -14.65 8.20 2.00
C VAL A 49 -15.56 9.29 2.55
N ILE A 50 -15.96 10.22 1.68
CA ILE A 50 -16.97 11.24 2.03
C ILE A 50 -18.35 10.58 2.14
N PRO A 51 -19.09 10.79 3.25
CA PRO A 51 -20.46 10.30 3.39
C PRO A 51 -21.37 10.79 2.25
N ARG A 52 -22.27 9.93 1.80
CA ARG A 52 -23.15 10.23 0.64
C ARG A 52 -24.00 11.47 0.82
N ASP A 53 -24.44 11.75 2.04
CA ASP A 53 -25.22 12.92 2.43
C ASP A 53 -24.43 14.24 2.40
N GLN A 54 -23.09 14.16 2.28
CA GLN A 54 -22.22 15.33 2.22
C GLN A 54 -21.71 15.61 0.79
N LEU A 55 -21.98 14.75 -0.17
CA LEU A 55 -21.53 14.91 -1.55
C LEU A 55 -22.16 16.10 -2.27
N ASP A 56 -23.38 16.49 -1.89
CA ASP A 56 -24.12 17.60 -2.52
C ASP A 56 -23.86 18.95 -1.86
N LEU A 57 -23.03 18.99 -0.82
CA LEU A 57 -22.61 20.22 -0.16
C LEU A 57 -21.59 20.98 -1.01
N THR A 58 -21.55 22.29 -0.83
CA THR A 58 -20.42 23.11 -1.27
C THR A 58 -19.19 22.85 -0.40
N VAL A 59 -18.01 23.20 -0.88
CA VAL A 59 -16.76 23.11 -0.10
C VAL A 59 -16.92 23.83 1.24
N ARG A 60 -17.48 25.03 1.24
CA ARG A 60 -17.71 25.80 2.47
C ARG A 60 -18.61 25.06 3.45
N GLU A 61 -19.81 24.63 3.00
CA GLU A 61 -20.75 23.88 3.84
C GLU A 61 -20.15 22.56 4.38
N PHE A 62 -19.34 21.89 3.58
CA PHE A 62 -18.61 20.67 3.99
C PHE A 62 -17.67 20.95 5.16
N PHE A 63 -16.89 22.04 5.10
CA PHE A 63 -16.01 22.42 6.20
C PHE A 63 -16.77 23.00 7.40
N GLU A 64 -17.86 23.73 7.20
CA GLU A 64 -18.71 24.20 8.30
C GLU A 64 -19.26 23.05 9.14
N LYS A 65 -19.58 21.91 8.52
CA LYS A 65 -20.02 20.68 9.23
C LYS A 65 -18.95 20.03 10.11
N CYS A 66 -17.68 20.39 9.97
CA CYS A 66 -16.62 19.90 10.85
C CYS A 66 -16.68 20.51 12.26
N PHE A 67 -17.51 21.55 12.45
CA PHE A 67 -17.63 22.28 13.71
C PHE A 67 -19.05 22.20 14.25
N THR A 68 -19.19 22.14 15.56
CA THR A 68 -20.47 22.20 16.26
C THR A 68 -20.99 23.64 16.35
N ASP A 69 -20.06 24.59 16.46
CA ASP A 69 -20.36 26.00 16.59
C ASP A 69 -20.07 26.76 15.29
N LYS A 70 -20.76 27.85 15.05
CA LYS A 70 -20.54 28.66 13.87
C LYS A 70 -19.20 29.40 13.94
N ILE A 71 -18.34 29.15 12.95
CA ILE A 71 -17.03 29.82 12.79
C ILE A 71 -17.18 31.01 11.85
N TYR A 72 -16.90 32.24 12.31
CA TYR A 72 -17.05 33.45 11.51
C TYR A 72 -15.91 33.69 10.52
N ASP A 73 -14.69 33.15 10.80
CA ASP A 73 -13.47 33.26 10.00
C ASP A 73 -13.15 31.96 9.27
N ILE A 74 -14.16 31.22 8.80
CA ILE A 74 -13.96 29.87 8.22
C ILE A 74 -13.27 29.96 6.86
N ASP A 75 -13.51 30.97 6.03
CA ASP A 75 -12.94 31.03 4.67
C ASP A 75 -11.41 31.09 4.67
N PRO A 76 -10.72 31.95 5.46
CA PRO A 76 -9.26 31.92 5.57
C PRO A 76 -8.73 30.60 6.11
N ARG A 77 -9.45 29.91 7.00
CA ARG A 77 -9.05 28.58 7.49
C ARG A 77 -9.17 27.51 6.42
N ILE A 78 -10.25 27.58 5.61
CA ILE A 78 -10.41 26.69 4.45
C ILE A 78 -9.26 26.87 3.49
N ASP A 79 -8.93 28.11 3.11
CA ASP A 79 -7.83 28.40 2.20
C ASP A 79 -6.49 27.85 2.74
N GLY A 80 -6.21 28.06 4.03
CA GLY A 80 -5.00 27.55 4.65
C GLY A 80 -4.89 26.02 4.64
N VAL A 81 -5.96 25.29 4.95
CA VAL A 81 -5.90 23.82 4.92
C VAL A 81 -5.92 23.25 3.50
N LEU A 82 -6.57 23.93 2.56
CA LEU A 82 -6.53 23.54 1.14
C LEU A 82 -5.12 23.72 0.56
N GLU A 83 -4.38 24.74 0.97
CA GLU A 83 -2.97 24.92 0.60
C GLU A 83 -2.10 23.78 1.13
N ILE A 84 -2.28 23.38 2.41
CA ILE A 84 -1.54 22.24 3.01
C ILE A 84 -1.71 20.97 2.19
N VAL A 85 -2.93 20.68 1.72
CA VAL A 85 -3.20 19.47 0.93
C VAL A 85 -3.01 19.68 -0.58
N HIS A 86 -2.47 20.83 -0.99
CA HIS A 86 -2.23 21.20 -2.38
C HIS A 86 -3.48 21.03 -3.26
N LEU A 87 -4.59 21.59 -2.80
CA LEU A 87 -5.89 21.56 -3.49
C LEU A 87 -6.44 22.97 -3.68
N SER A 88 -6.55 23.42 -4.93
CA SER A 88 -7.25 24.67 -5.27
C SER A 88 -8.72 24.37 -5.54
N ALA A 89 -9.61 24.94 -4.75
CA ALA A 89 -11.04 24.74 -4.88
C ALA A 89 -11.82 26.01 -4.51
N PRO A 90 -12.71 26.52 -5.39
CA PRO A 90 -13.67 27.56 -5.02
C PRO A 90 -14.60 27.06 -3.92
N HIS A 91 -14.95 27.95 -2.98
CA HIS A 91 -15.74 27.59 -1.80
C HIS A 91 -17.20 27.21 -2.14
N ASP A 92 -17.71 27.64 -3.29
CA ASP A 92 -19.06 27.37 -3.80
C ASP A 92 -19.12 26.09 -4.64
N ARG A 93 -17.96 25.43 -4.90
CA ARG A 93 -17.90 24.21 -5.68
C ARG A 93 -18.49 23.03 -4.91
N ILE A 94 -19.34 22.23 -5.59
CA ILE A 94 -19.98 21.06 -5.00
C ILE A 94 -18.99 19.90 -4.86
N VAL A 95 -18.96 19.26 -3.69
CA VAL A 95 -18.02 18.17 -3.34
C VAL A 95 -18.11 16.99 -4.30
N ARG A 96 -19.28 16.61 -4.78
CA ARG A 96 -19.49 15.54 -5.77
C ARG A 96 -18.73 15.77 -7.09
N SER A 97 -18.46 17.01 -7.45
CA SER A 97 -17.77 17.36 -8.70
C SER A 97 -16.25 17.12 -8.67
N PHE A 98 -15.69 16.78 -7.51
CA PHE A 98 -14.28 16.48 -7.35
C PHE A 98 -13.97 15.04 -7.73
N SER A 99 -12.78 14.81 -8.30
CA SER A 99 -12.26 13.46 -8.49
C SER A 99 -12.03 12.74 -7.15
N GLY A 100 -11.96 11.41 -7.15
CA GLY A 100 -11.72 10.63 -5.93
C GLY A 100 -10.49 11.10 -5.14
N GLY A 101 -9.37 11.38 -5.83
CA GLY A 101 -8.17 11.92 -5.19
C GLY A 101 -8.36 13.33 -4.61
N GLN A 102 -9.15 14.19 -5.27
CA GLN A 102 -9.49 15.51 -4.72
C GLN A 102 -10.42 15.39 -3.51
N GLN A 103 -11.38 14.45 -3.52
CA GLN A 103 -12.24 14.17 -2.38
C GLN A 103 -11.43 13.66 -1.17
N ALA A 104 -10.44 12.81 -1.39
CA ALA A 104 -9.54 12.35 -0.33
C ALA A 104 -8.72 13.50 0.28
N ARG A 105 -8.28 14.48 -0.53
CA ARG A 105 -7.61 15.67 -0.02
C ARG A 105 -8.58 16.58 0.76
N LEU A 106 -9.83 16.71 0.35
CA LEU A 106 -10.86 17.43 1.14
C LEU A 106 -11.09 16.76 2.50
N LEU A 107 -11.13 15.41 2.55
CA LEU A 107 -11.23 14.67 3.81
C LEU A 107 -10.02 14.89 4.73
N LEU A 108 -8.82 14.90 4.17
CA LEU A 108 -7.62 15.22 4.93
C LEU A 108 -7.68 16.66 5.47
N ALA A 109 -8.01 17.63 4.62
CA ALA A 109 -8.19 19.03 5.02
C ALA A 109 -9.27 19.20 6.10
N SER A 110 -10.36 18.42 6.06
CA SER A 110 -11.44 18.46 7.07
C SER A 110 -10.99 18.00 8.47
N ALA A 111 -9.99 17.13 8.54
CA ALA A 111 -9.38 16.77 9.82
C ALA A 111 -8.42 17.87 10.32
N LEU A 112 -7.64 18.46 9.40
CA LEU A 112 -6.65 19.48 9.74
C LEU A 112 -7.30 20.80 10.20
N ILE A 113 -8.42 21.23 9.59
CA ILE A 113 -9.09 22.50 9.90
C ILE A 113 -9.61 22.56 11.35
N GLN A 114 -9.88 21.40 11.95
CA GLN A 114 -10.38 21.31 13.32
C GLN A 114 -9.29 21.60 14.37
N ASP A 115 -8.01 21.60 13.96
CA ASP A 115 -6.85 21.77 14.85
C ASP A 115 -6.99 20.92 16.14
N PRO A 116 -7.13 19.59 16.04
CA PRO A 116 -7.46 18.73 17.17
C PRO A 116 -6.26 18.53 18.12
N ASP A 117 -6.54 18.19 19.39
CA ASP A 117 -5.48 17.76 20.34
C ASP A 117 -4.84 16.43 19.93
N LEU A 118 -5.61 15.56 19.27
CA LEU A 118 -5.16 14.30 18.69
C LEU A 118 -5.61 14.18 17.24
N LEU A 119 -4.64 14.21 16.33
CA LEU A 119 -4.87 14.02 14.90
C LEU A 119 -4.56 12.56 14.52
N LEU A 120 -5.53 11.89 13.91
CA LEU A 120 -5.42 10.51 13.43
C LEU A 120 -5.42 10.51 11.90
N LEU A 121 -4.36 9.97 11.30
CA LEU A 121 -4.18 9.91 9.86
C LEU A 121 -4.01 8.46 9.40
N ASP A 122 -4.88 7.99 8.52
CA ASP A 122 -4.79 6.66 7.90
C ASP A 122 -4.42 6.81 6.43
N GLU A 123 -3.17 6.44 6.08
CA GLU A 123 -2.57 6.50 4.75
C GLU A 123 -2.75 7.87 4.04
N PRO A 124 -2.38 9.00 4.69
CA PRO A 124 -2.67 10.34 4.17
C PRO A 124 -1.91 10.68 2.88
N THR A 125 -0.83 9.96 2.56
CA THR A 125 0.01 10.21 1.38
C THR A 125 -0.54 9.59 0.10
N ASN A 126 -1.42 8.59 0.18
CA ASN A 126 -1.89 7.81 -0.99
C ASN A 126 -2.54 8.62 -2.11
N ASN A 127 -3.13 9.79 -1.79
CA ASN A 127 -3.86 10.61 -2.75
C ASN A 127 -3.22 11.99 -2.97
N LEU A 128 -1.99 12.18 -2.48
CA LEU A 128 -1.21 13.40 -2.65
C LEU A 128 -0.18 13.22 -3.76
N ASP A 129 0.10 14.29 -4.49
CA ASP A 129 1.29 14.39 -5.33
C ASP A 129 2.52 14.79 -4.50
N ALA A 130 3.70 14.78 -5.09
CA ALA A 130 4.94 15.07 -4.39
C ALA A 130 4.91 16.43 -3.66
N ALA A 131 4.32 17.47 -4.29
CA ALA A 131 4.16 18.77 -3.65
C ALA A 131 3.20 18.72 -2.46
N GLY A 132 2.08 17.99 -2.57
CA GLY A 132 1.13 17.79 -1.48
C GLY A 132 1.74 17.01 -0.31
N ILE A 133 2.57 16.00 -0.58
CA ILE A 133 3.31 15.27 0.48
C ILE A 133 4.29 16.20 1.19
N GLU A 134 5.03 17.02 0.45
CA GLU A 134 5.98 17.99 1.02
C GLU A 134 5.26 19.00 1.92
N HIS A 135 4.14 19.59 1.47
CA HIS A 135 3.35 20.54 2.25
C HIS A 135 2.77 19.90 3.52
N LEU A 136 2.19 18.68 3.42
CA LEU A 136 1.68 17.95 4.57
C LEU A 136 2.82 17.61 5.56
N THR A 137 3.95 17.17 5.06
CA THR A 137 5.13 16.85 5.89
C THR A 137 5.57 18.07 6.68
N LYS A 138 5.72 19.22 6.02
CA LYS A 138 6.09 20.49 6.66
C LYS A 138 5.07 20.89 7.73
N PHE A 139 3.78 20.81 7.42
CA PHE A 139 2.73 21.08 8.40
C PHE A 139 2.86 20.15 9.62
N LEU A 140 3.04 18.83 9.42
CA LEU A 140 3.15 17.87 10.52
C LEU A 140 4.44 18.03 11.33
N VAL A 141 5.55 18.49 10.72
CA VAL A 141 6.78 18.84 11.44
C VAL A 141 6.52 19.99 12.40
N ASP A 142 5.79 21.02 11.96
CA ASP A 142 5.49 22.21 12.75
C ASP A 142 4.31 22.02 13.72
N TYR A 143 3.51 20.96 13.53
CA TYR A 143 2.34 20.69 14.35
C TYR A 143 2.72 20.34 15.80
N THR A 144 2.24 21.14 16.75
CA THR A 144 2.67 21.04 18.17
C THR A 144 1.86 20.05 19.00
N LYS A 145 0.71 19.60 18.47
CA LYS A 145 -0.18 18.66 19.14
C LYS A 145 0.15 17.21 18.78
N THR A 146 -0.63 16.28 19.29
CA THR A 146 -0.36 14.85 19.16
C THR A 146 -0.85 14.31 17.81
N VAL A 147 -0.01 13.51 17.15
CA VAL A 147 -0.35 12.86 15.87
C VAL A 147 -0.14 11.35 15.98
N ILE A 148 -1.08 10.59 15.48
CA ILE A 148 -0.91 9.17 15.17
C ILE A 148 -1.14 8.98 13.68
N VAL A 149 -0.18 8.39 13.00
CA VAL A 149 -0.23 8.17 11.56
C VAL A 149 0.00 6.71 11.21
N ILE A 150 -0.78 6.22 10.27
CA ILE A 150 -0.53 4.97 9.55
C ILE A 150 -0.07 5.40 8.15
N SER A 151 1.11 4.99 7.72
CA SER A 151 1.58 5.20 6.35
C SER A 151 2.63 4.15 5.97
N HIS A 152 2.76 3.92 4.68
CA HIS A 152 3.80 3.10 4.08
C HIS A 152 4.94 3.94 3.46
N ASP A 153 4.83 5.25 3.51
CA ASP A 153 5.85 6.18 3.02
C ASP A 153 6.94 6.41 4.08
N ALA A 154 8.10 5.83 3.83
CA ALA A 154 9.23 5.88 4.76
C ALA A 154 9.80 7.28 4.93
N GLU A 155 9.94 8.06 3.85
CA GLU A 155 10.47 9.42 3.91
C GLU A 155 9.54 10.34 4.70
N PHE A 156 8.25 10.27 4.40
CA PHE A 156 7.20 10.98 5.12
C PHE A 156 7.25 10.68 6.63
N LEU A 157 7.27 9.39 7.02
CA LEU A 157 7.32 9.00 8.42
C LEU A 157 8.61 9.43 9.11
N ASN A 158 9.76 9.31 8.44
CA ASN A 158 11.06 9.70 9.01
C ASN A 158 11.16 11.20 9.31
N ALA A 159 10.44 12.04 8.58
CA ALA A 159 10.53 13.47 8.69
C ALA A 159 10.03 14.01 10.03
N PHE A 160 9.01 13.39 10.64
CA PHE A 160 8.37 13.95 11.83
C PHE A 160 8.07 12.96 12.97
N THR A 161 8.12 11.64 12.74
CA THR A 161 7.78 10.68 13.80
C THR A 161 8.89 10.53 14.83
N GLN A 162 8.50 10.38 16.09
CA GLN A 162 9.38 10.27 17.26
C GLN A 162 9.34 8.87 17.88
N GLY A 163 8.43 8.04 17.42
CA GLY A 163 8.27 6.66 17.88
C GLY A 163 7.31 5.89 17.00
N VAL A 164 7.37 4.57 17.14
CA VAL A 164 6.55 3.64 16.37
C VAL A 164 5.86 2.65 17.30
N LEU A 165 4.58 2.43 17.06
CA LEU A 165 3.80 1.34 17.62
C LEU A 165 3.75 0.23 16.56
N TYR A 166 4.46 -0.86 16.80
CA TYR A 166 4.49 -2.00 15.91
C TYR A 166 3.47 -3.06 16.33
N LEU A 167 2.52 -3.34 15.45
CA LEU A 167 1.50 -4.38 15.64
C LEU A 167 1.96 -5.66 14.96
N ASP A 168 2.20 -6.69 15.75
CA ASP A 168 2.59 -7.99 15.25
C ASP A 168 1.36 -8.91 15.16
N LEU A 169 1.01 -9.32 13.94
CA LEU A 169 -0.13 -10.20 13.66
C LEU A 169 0.04 -11.59 14.28
N ASN A 170 1.28 -12.12 14.32
CA ASN A 170 1.54 -13.48 14.78
C ASN A 170 1.53 -13.57 16.31
N THR A 171 2.22 -12.65 16.98
CA THR A 171 2.27 -12.61 18.46
C THR A 171 1.07 -11.89 19.05
N ARG A 172 0.27 -11.16 18.26
CA ARG A 172 -0.84 -10.31 18.68
C ARG A 172 -0.46 -9.31 19.77
N LYS A 173 0.79 -8.84 19.72
CA LYS A 173 1.33 -7.86 20.67
C LYS A 173 1.59 -6.54 19.98
N VAL A 174 1.43 -5.46 20.74
CA VAL A 174 1.83 -4.12 20.34
C VAL A 174 3.14 -3.81 21.03
N GLU A 175 4.15 -3.46 20.26
CA GLU A 175 5.46 -3.08 20.77
C GLU A 175 5.73 -1.63 20.44
N GLN A 176 6.30 -0.90 21.42
CA GLN A 176 6.66 0.49 21.25
C GLN A 176 8.16 0.61 21.05
N TYR A 177 8.54 1.26 19.96
CA TYR A 177 9.93 1.59 19.63
C TYR A 177 10.12 3.10 19.64
N PRO A 178 11.13 3.61 20.36
CA PRO A 178 11.55 5.01 20.26
C PRO A 178 12.36 5.22 18.96
N GLY A 179 12.29 6.42 18.40
CA GLY A 179 13.04 6.79 17.22
C GLY A 179 12.21 6.93 15.95
N ASN A 180 12.88 7.22 14.84
CA ASN A 180 12.24 7.36 13.55
C ASN A 180 12.04 5.99 12.87
N TYR A 181 11.25 5.99 11.78
CA TYR A 181 10.89 4.79 11.03
C TYR A 181 12.10 3.90 10.66
N ASN A 182 13.18 4.49 10.15
CA ASN A 182 14.36 3.74 9.71
C ASN A 182 15.14 3.11 10.87
N SER A 183 15.22 3.78 12.03
CA SER A 183 15.86 3.21 13.21
C SER A 183 15.07 2.01 13.73
N VAL A 184 13.75 2.12 13.76
CA VAL A 184 12.85 1.06 14.21
C VAL A 184 12.90 -0.17 13.30
N LEU A 185 12.96 0.02 11.97
CA LEU A 185 13.13 -1.11 11.03
C LEU A 185 14.42 -1.87 11.28
N ARG A 186 15.52 -1.16 11.54
CA ARG A 186 16.82 -1.80 11.89
C ARG A 186 16.74 -2.56 13.21
N ASP A 187 16.11 -1.98 14.23
CA ASP A 187 15.95 -2.62 15.53
C ASP A 187 15.06 -3.88 15.45
N ILE A 188 13.98 -3.83 14.68
CA ILE A 188 13.12 -4.98 14.41
C ILE A 188 13.91 -6.07 13.68
N ALA A 189 14.65 -5.73 12.63
CA ALA A 189 15.46 -6.69 11.87
C ALA A 189 16.55 -7.34 12.75
N ALA A 190 17.27 -6.54 13.54
CA ALA A 190 18.28 -7.04 14.46
C ALA A 190 17.70 -7.99 15.51
N ARG A 191 16.51 -7.67 16.03
CA ARG A 191 15.81 -8.50 17.03
C ARG A 191 15.35 -9.84 16.42
N ILE A 192 14.75 -9.81 15.23
CA ILE A 192 14.35 -11.03 14.50
C ILE A 192 15.57 -11.94 14.26
N GLU A 193 16.69 -11.35 13.86
CA GLU A 193 17.93 -12.11 13.65
C GLU A 193 18.43 -12.73 14.95
N ALA A 194 18.40 -12.00 16.08
CA ALA A 194 18.79 -12.51 17.38
C ALA A 194 17.86 -13.65 17.86
N GLU A 195 16.55 -13.51 17.67
CA GLU A 195 15.56 -14.54 18.00
C GLU A 195 15.75 -15.80 17.14
N ASN A 196 16.01 -15.63 15.84
CA ASN A 196 16.31 -16.74 14.92
C ASN A 196 17.59 -17.48 15.32
N ARG A 197 18.66 -16.76 15.68
CA ARG A 197 19.90 -17.37 16.18
C ARG A 197 19.67 -18.16 17.46
N LYS A 198 18.91 -17.61 18.42
CA LYS A 198 18.57 -18.29 19.67
C LYS A 198 17.79 -19.58 19.42
N ASN A 199 16.77 -19.52 18.54
CA ASN A 199 15.97 -20.69 18.20
C ASN A 199 16.79 -21.76 17.46
N ALA A 200 17.66 -21.37 16.56
CA ALA A 200 18.55 -22.31 15.86
C ALA A 200 19.52 -23.02 16.82
N GLN A 201 19.99 -22.32 17.87
CA GLN A 201 20.80 -22.92 18.92
C GLN A 201 19.98 -23.88 19.79
N LEU A 202 18.78 -23.47 20.21
CA LEU A 202 17.84 -24.30 20.96
C LEU A 202 17.47 -25.58 20.18
N GLU A 203 17.23 -25.48 18.89
CA GLU A 203 16.95 -26.64 18.02
C GLU A 203 18.08 -27.66 18.01
N LYS A 204 19.32 -27.19 17.90
CA LYS A 204 20.49 -28.08 17.97
C LYS A 204 20.59 -28.79 19.33
N GLU A 205 20.32 -28.07 20.42
CA GLU A 205 20.34 -28.63 21.77
C GLU A 205 19.19 -29.62 22.00
N ILE A 206 17.98 -29.31 21.53
CA ILE A 206 16.82 -30.20 21.54
C ILE A 206 17.12 -31.49 20.79
N GLN A 207 17.68 -31.39 19.57
CA GLN A 207 18.00 -32.54 18.77
C GLN A 207 19.07 -33.42 19.46
N ALA A 208 20.14 -32.82 19.98
CA ALA A 208 21.18 -33.53 20.73
C ALA A 208 20.64 -34.25 21.98
N ASN A 209 19.70 -33.62 22.70
CA ASN A 209 19.06 -34.24 23.86
C ASN A 209 18.09 -35.36 23.48
N LYS A 210 17.33 -35.21 22.37
CA LYS A 210 16.49 -36.27 21.80
C LYS A 210 17.35 -37.52 21.44
N ASP A 211 18.46 -37.31 20.75
CA ASP A 211 19.37 -38.42 20.36
C ASP A 211 19.95 -39.13 21.58
N LYS A 212 20.40 -38.37 22.61
CA LYS A 212 20.85 -38.93 23.88
C LYS A 212 19.73 -39.67 24.61
N ALA A 213 18.53 -39.12 24.67
CA ALA A 213 17.38 -39.77 25.31
C ALA A 213 17.03 -41.10 24.64
N ASN A 214 17.06 -41.16 23.29
CA ASN A 214 16.82 -42.37 22.54
C ASN A 214 17.94 -43.44 22.78
N PHE A 215 19.22 -43.03 22.81
CA PHE A 215 20.33 -43.91 23.11
C PHE A 215 20.20 -44.50 24.51
N PHE A 216 19.88 -43.72 25.54
CA PHE A 216 19.69 -44.21 26.91
C PHE A 216 18.43 -45.07 27.07
N ALA A 217 17.39 -44.81 26.34
CA ALA A 217 16.16 -45.63 26.34
C ALA A 217 16.42 -47.07 25.88
N GLN A 218 17.34 -47.27 24.92
CA GLN A 218 17.73 -48.59 24.42
C GLN A 218 18.56 -49.42 25.40
N LYS A 219 19.27 -48.78 26.34
CA LYS A 219 20.13 -49.47 27.32
C LYS A 219 19.41 -50.15 28.49
N GLY A 220 18.12 -49.86 28.71
CA GLY A 220 17.32 -50.48 29.80
C GLY A 220 17.71 -50.09 31.25
N GLY A 221 17.04 -50.65 32.24
CA GLY A 221 17.37 -50.47 33.65
C GLY A 221 17.34 -49.00 34.14
N LYS A 222 18.29 -48.62 34.95
CA LYS A 222 18.40 -47.22 35.51
C LYS A 222 18.54 -46.16 34.43
N MET A 223 19.00 -46.51 33.21
CA MET A 223 19.15 -45.57 32.11
C MET A 223 17.83 -45.12 31.52
N ARG A 224 16.71 -45.87 31.72
CA ARG A 224 15.37 -45.42 31.34
C ARG A 224 14.90 -44.20 32.16
N LEU A 225 15.32 -44.08 33.44
CA LEU A 225 15.02 -42.90 34.23
C LEU A 225 15.75 -41.65 33.76
N VAL A 226 17.02 -41.83 33.25
CA VAL A 226 17.81 -40.76 32.65
C VAL A 226 17.15 -40.29 31.32
N ALA A 227 16.73 -41.26 30.50
CA ALA A 227 16.00 -40.95 29.27
C ALA A 227 14.71 -40.22 29.51
N LYS A 228 13.94 -40.56 30.56
CA LYS A 228 12.70 -39.85 30.94
C LYS A 228 13.00 -38.39 31.35
N LYS A 229 14.01 -38.16 32.20
CA LYS A 229 14.43 -36.80 32.58
C LYS A 229 14.88 -35.98 31.41
N MET A 230 15.57 -36.57 30.44
CA MET A 230 15.99 -35.88 29.21
C MET A 230 14.78 -35.49 28.33
N ARG A 231 13.77 -36.37 28.26
CA ARG A 231 12.54 -36.05 27.50
C ARG A 231 11.77 -34.88 28.12
N THR A 232 11.62 -34.87 29.46
CA THR A 232 11.00 -33.74 30.16
C THR A 232 11.77 -32.44 29.90
N LYS A 233 13.11 -32.50 29.95
CA LYS A 233 13.93 -31.33 29.61
C LYS A 233 13.77 -30.89 28.15
N VAL A 234 13.59 -31.82 27.23
CA VAL A 234 13.30 -31.50 25.80
C VAL A 234 11.94 -30.80 25.68
N GLU A 235 10.90 -31.28 26.41
CA GLU A 235 9.59 -30.64 26.43
C GLU A 235 9.67 -29.20 26.99
N GLU A 236 10.38 -28.99 28.09
CA GLU A 236 10.66 -27.66 28.65
C GLU A 236 11.38 -26.75 27.64
N MET A 237 12.40 -27.25 26.96
CA MET A 237 13.12 -26.50 25.92
C MET A 237 12.28 -26.22 24.67
N GLU A 238 11.34 -27.10 24.32
CA GLU A 238 10.38 -26.86 23.22
C GLU A 238 9.37 -25.78 23.60
N GLU A 239 8.97 -25.69 24.87
CA GLU A 239 8.13 -24.59 25.39
C GLU A 239 8.89 -23.26 25.47
N GLU A 240 10.19 -23.28 25.75
CA GLU A 240 11.05 -22.09 25.75
C GLU A 240 11.33 -21.53 24.34
N LYS A 241 10.99 -22.28 23.30
CA LYS A 241 11.12 -21.80 21.92
C LYS A 241 10.30 -20.54 21.73
N VAL A 242 10.98 -19.43 21.52
CA VAL A 242 10.31 -18.16 21.22
C VAL A 242 9.58 -18.33 19.90
N ASP A 243 8.28 -18.01 19.88
CA ASP A 243 7.55 -17.86 18.63
C ASP A 243 8.23 -16.74 17.85
N VAL A 244 9.20 -17.13 17.01
CA VAL A 244 9.85 -16.17 16.13
C VAL A 244 8.79 -15.59 15.23
N ARG A 245 8.76 -14.27 15.20
CA ARG A 245 7.96 -13.53 14.23
C ARG A 245 8.20 -14.16 12.86
N LYS A 246 7.17 -14.75 12.31
CA LYS A 246 7.21 -15.11 10.90
C LYS A 246 7.22 -13.77 10.17
N GLU A 247 8.38 -13.40 9.65
CA GLU A 247 8.42 -12.27 8.73
C GLU A 247 7.30 -12.44 7.69
N ASP A 248 6.63 -11.35 7.38
CA ASP A 248 5.70 -11.35 6.26
C ASP A 248 6.42 -11.96 5.08
N LYS A 249 5.89 -13.05 4.58
CA LYS A 249 6.47 -13.68 3.40
C LYS A 249 6.50 -12.65 2.30
N THR A 250 7.67 -12.32 1.82
CA THR A 250 7.82 -11.53 0.61
C THR A 250 7.39 -12.38 -0.57
N ILE A 251 6.76 -11.77 -1.57
CA ILE A 251 6.51 -12.45 -2.84
C ILE A 251 7.82 -12.98 -3.41
N ARG A 252 7.76 -14.12 -4.08
CA ARG A 252 8.95 -14.67 -4.72
C ARG A 252 9.35 -13.82 -5.91
N GLU A 253 10.62 -13.82 -6.27
CA GLU A 253 11.07 -13.22 -7.52
C GLU A 253 10.26 -13.79 -8.69
N PHE A 254 9.82 -12.91 -9.56
CA PHE A 254 9.02 -13.26 -10.72
C PHE A 254 9.45 -12.46 -11.94
N THR A 255 9.03 -12.89 -13.11
CA THR A 255 9.20 -12.15 -14.36
C THR A 255 7.84 -12.01 -15.02
N ILE A 256 7.59 -10.89 -15.67
CA ILE A 256 6.42 -10.70 -16.53
C ILE A 256 6.86 -11.06 -17.95
N PRO A 257 6.38 -12.19 -18.52
CA PRO A 257 6.75 -12.55 -19.86
C PRO A 257 6.13 -11.56 -20.86
N ALA A 258 6.92 -11.04 -21.80
CA ALA A 258 6.40 -10.21 -22.86
C ALA A 258 5.74 -11.08 -23.94
N GLN A 259 4.82 -10.50 -24.72
CA GLN A 259 4.26 -11.12 -25.91
C GLN A 259 5.38 -11.43 -26.90
N GLU A 260 5.42 -12.66 -27.44
CA GLU A 260 6.49 -13.13 -28.31
C GLU A 260 6.42 -12.48 -29.70
N ASP A 261 5.23 -12.45 -30.31
CA ASP A 261 4.97 -11.92 -31.67
C ASP A 261 4.67 -10.42 -31.64
N LEU A 262 5.60 -9.62 -31.08
CA LEU A 262 5.44 -8.18 -30.96
C LEU A 262 6.08 -7.47 -32.15
N SER A 263 5.30 -6.57 -32.80
CA SER A 263 5.82 -5.65 -33.80
C SER A 263 6.92 -4.75 -33.24
N ILE A 264 7.79 -4.22 -34.07
CA ILE A 264 8.88 -3.33 -33.63
C ILE A 264 8.32 -2.08 -32.98
N GLU A 265 7.27 -1.46 -33.55
CA GLU A 265 6.56 -0.31 -33.03
C GLU A 265 5.30 -0.80 -32.32
N VAL A 266 5.20 -0.52 -31.01
CA VAL A 266 4.13 -1.02 -30.14
C VAL A 266 3.07 0.04 -29.89
N ILE A 267 3.47 1.30 -29.79
CA ILE A 267 2.55 2.43 -29.61
C ILE A 267 3.13 3.69 -30.25
N ASN A 268 2.28 4.44 -30.94
CA ASN A 268 2.59 5.73 -31.54
C ASN A 268 1.62 6.79 -30.97
N ILE A 269 2.16 7.85 -30.36
CA ILE A 269 1.42 8.95 -29.76
C ILE A 269 1.75 10.22 -30.50
N THR A 270 0.78 10.77 -31.25
CA THR A 270 0.90 12.02 -32.01
C THR A 270 0.22 13.20 -31.31
N SER A 271 -0.76 12.92 -30.50
CA SER A 271 -1.43 13.91 -29.63
C SER A 271 -2.17 13.21 -28.50
N PHE A 272 -2.47 13.96 -27.44
CA PHE A 272 -3.29 13.52 -26.32
C PHE A 272 -4.04 14.70 -25.70
N ASN A 273 -5.09 14.43 -24.93
CA ASN A 273 -5.85 15.45 -24.21
C ASN A 273 -5.38 15.54 -22.77
N VAL A 274 -5.12 16.76 -22.29
CA VAL A 274 -4.85 17.07 -20.89
C VAL A 274 -5.97 17.95 -20.34
N ILE A 275 -6.21 17.87 -19.03
CA ILE A 275 -7.19 18.73 -18.35
C ILE A 275 -6.42 19.94 -17.81
N LYS A 276 -6.61 21.12 -18.43
CA LYS A 276 -6.10 22.41 -17.91
C LYS A 276 -7.30 23.33 -17.63
N ASN A 277 -7.37 23.89 -16.43
CA ASN A 277 -8.49 24.75 -15.99
C ASN A 277 -9.88 24.08 -16.20
N HIS A 278 -9.98 22.81 -15.81
CA HIS A 278 -11.18 21.96 -15.95
C HIS A 278 -11.71 21.78 -17.38
N LYS A 279 -10.91 22.08 -18.40
CA LYS A 279 -11.25 21.88 -19.81
C LYS A 279 -10.23 20.97 -20.47
N PRO A 280 -10.65 20.07 -21.36
CA PRO A 280 -9.74 19.29 -22.16
C PRO A 280 -8.98 20.21 -23.14
N LYS A 281 -7.67 20.09 -23.16
CA LYS A 281 -6.78 20.77 -24.09
C LYS A 281 -5.94 19.75 -24.83
N LYS A 282 -5.99 19.75 -26.17
CA LYS A 282 -5.19 18.87 -27.00
C LYS A 282 -3.74 19.36 -27.05
N GLN A 283 -2.81 18.47 -26.73
CA GLN A 283 -1.36 18.67 -26.89
C GLN A 283 -0.84 17.78 -28.01
N LYS A 284 0.05 18.31 -28.83
CA LYS A 284 0.75 17.56 -29.89
C LYS A 284 2.06 17.06 -29.34
N VAL A 285 2.39 15.82 -29.64
CA VAL A 285 3.68 15.19 -29.33
C VAL A 285 4.00 14.22 -30.44
N GLU A 286 5.27 13.92 -30.64
CA GLU A 286 5.68 12.82 -31.53
C GLU A 286 6.48 11.84 -30.66
N LEU A 287 5.82 10.77 -30.21
CA LEU A 287 6.42 9.75 -29.38
C LEU A 287 6.08 8.37 -29.93
N ARG A 288 7.11 7.60 -30.26
CA ARG A 288 6.99 6.23 -30.74
C ARG A 288 7.75 5.30 -29.81
N LEU A 289 7.03 4.40 -29.15
CA LEU A 289 7.67 3.40 -28.32
C LEU A 289 7.79 2.09 -29.08
N LYS A 290 8.99 1.56 -29.06
CA LYS A 290 9.34 0.27 -29.63
C LYS A 290 9.32 -0.81 -28.55
N LYS A 291 9.36 -2.05 -29.01
CA LYS A 291 9.59 -3.22 -28.12
C LYS A 291 10.78 -2.95 -27.20
N ASN A 292 10.62 -3.29 -25.91
CA ASN A 292 11.64 -3.14 -24.90
C ASN A 292 11.98 -1.66 -24.55
N GLN A 293 11.04 -0.71 -24.75
CA GLN A 293 11.16 0.66 -24.28
C GLN A 293 10.17 0.97 -23.18
N HIS A 294 10.63 1.71 -22.18
CA HIS A 294 9.86 2.08 -21.00
C HIS A 294 9.66 3.60 -20.96
N LEU A 295 8.40 4.02 -20.87
CA LEU A 295 7.98 5.41 -20.77
C LEU A 295 7.54 5.72 -19.36
N LEU A 296 8.09 6.77 -18.76
CA LEU A 296 7.56 7.38 -17.55
C LEU A 296 6.62 8.52 -17.90
N LEU A 297 5.35 8.41 -17.51
CA LEU A 297 4.34 9.45 -17.70
C LEU A 297 4.25 10.29 -16.42
N LYS A 298 4.63 11.56 -16.49
CA LYS A 298 4.64 12.52 -15.37
C LYS A 298 3.52 13.56 -15.54
N GLY A 299 3.22 14.25 -14.46
CA GLY A 299 2.30 15.38 -14.43
C GLY A 299 1.54 15.49 -13.11
N PRO A 300 1.01 16.66 -12.79
CA PRO A 300 0.27 16.89 -11.54
C PRO A 300 -1.00 16.04 -11.46
N ASN A 301 -1.51 15.86 -10.25
CA ASN A 301 -2.77 15.15 -10.05
C ASN A 301 -3.92 15.92 -10.70
N GLY A 302 -4.85 15.16 -11.31
CA GLY A 302 -6.01 15.75 -12.01
C GLY A 302 -5.75 16.23 -13.43
N ILE A 303 -4.51 16.14 -13.96
CA ILE A 303 -4.19 16.52 -15.34
C ILE A 303 -4.77 15.54 -16.40
N GLY A 304 -5.23 14.37 -15.97
CA GLY A 304 -5.83 13.37 -16.85
C GLY A 304 -4.94 12.17 -17.17
N LYS A 305 -3.91 11.86 -16.34
CA LYS A 305 -3.03 10.69 -16.53
C LYS A 305 -3.84 9.39 -16.67
N SER A 306 -4.63 9.04 -15.65
CA SER A 306 -5.41 7.79 -15.64
C SER A 306 -6.48 7.77 -16.75
N THR A 307 -7.05 8.93 -17.10
CA THR A 307 -8.01 9.04 -18.22
C THR A 307 -7.32 8.74 -19.56
N LEU A 308 -6.11 9.26 -19.77
CA LEU A 308 -5.31 8.97 -20.94
C LEU A 308 -4.97 7.47 -21.01
N LEU A 309 -4.47 6.90 -19.91
CA LEU A 309 -4.15 5.47 -19.82
C LEU A 309 -5.37 4.60 -20.14
N GLN A 310 -6.53 4.92 -19.55
CA GLN A 310 -7.77 4.20 -19.83
C GLN A 310 -8.16 4.28 -21.32
N SER A 311 -8.08 5.47 -21.92
CA SER A 311 -8.42 5.64 -23.35
C SER A 311 -7.45 4.90 -24.27
N ILE A 312 -6.19 4.71 -23.88
CA ILE A 312 -5.22 3.86 -24.60
C ILE A 312 -5.64 2.38 -24.52
N VAL A 313 -6.01 1.92 -23.33
CA VAL A 313 -6.48 0.54 -23.10
C VAL A 313 -7.74 0.26 -23.92
N ASP A 314 -8.69 1.18 -23.91
CA ASP A 314 -9.97 1.08 -24.67
C ASP A 314 -9.78 1.34 -26.16
N ARG A 315 -8.57 1.72 -26.61
CA ARG A 315 -8.23 2.08 -27.99
C ARG A 315 -9.08 3.25 -28.55
N THR A 316 -9.52 4.14 -27.67
CA THR A 316 -10.34 5.33 -27.99
C THR A 316 -9.56 6.63 -27.95
N ALA A 317 -8.28 6.59 -27.57
CA ALA A 317 -7.43 7.78 -27.45
C ALA A 317 -7.17 8.41 -28.81
N GLU A 318 -7.64 9.64 -29.01
CA GLU A 318 -7.34 10.40 -30.22
C GLU A 318 -5.84 10.69 -30.34
N GLY A 319 -5.26 10.38 -31.49
CA GLY A 319 -3.83 10.59 -31.74
C GLY A 319 -2.92 9.53 -31.11
N VAL A 320 -3.46 8.45 -30.61
CA VAL A 320 -2.71 7.29 -30.14
C VAL A 320 -3.08 6.07 -30.95
N THR A 321 -2.08 5.37 -31.45
CA THR A 321 -2.26 4.15 -32.27
C THR A 321 -1.52 3.01 -31.58
N VAL A 322 -2.25 1.93 -31.26
CA VAL A 322 -1.71 0.66 -30.76
C VAL A 322 -2.18 -0.43 -31.72
N PRO A 323 -1.28 -1.20 -32.37
CA PRO A 323 -1.65 -2.28 -33.25
C PRO A 323 -2.60 -3.29 -32.61
N SER A 324 -3.56 -3.82 -33.38
CA SER A 324 -4.62 -4.70 -32.87
C SER A 324 -4.09 -5.98 -32.24
N GLU A 325 -2.98 -6.50 -32.73
CA GLU A 325 -2.31 -7.69 -32.25
C GLU A 325 -1.60 -7.51 -30.91
N VAL A 326 -1.32 -6.26 -30.48
CA VAL A 326 -0.67 -5.97 -29.21
C VAL A 326 -1.64 -6.23 -28.04
N ARG A 327 -1.28 -7.13 -27.16
CA ARG A 327 -1.99 -7.35 -25.90
C ARG A 327 -1.61 -6.28 -24.91
N ILE A 328 -2.61 -5.59 -24.37
CA ILE A 328 -2.43 -4.57 -23.34
C ILE A 328 -2.72 -5.21 -21.97
N GLY A 329 -1.75 -5.16 -21.06
CA GLY A 329 -1.94 -5.47 -19.65
C GLY A 329 -2.04 -4.17 -18.86
N TYR A 330 -3.07 -4.03 -18.01
CA TYR A 330 -3.30 -2.79 -17.29
C TYR A 330 -3.43 -3.04 -15.78
N TYR A 331 -2.50 -2.45 -15.04
CA TYR A 331 -2.60 -2.31 -13.58
C TYR A 331 -3.21 -0.96 -13.26
N ARG A 332 -4.43 -0.94 -12.75
CA ARG A 332 -5.16 0.27 -12.41
C ARG A 332 -5.17 0.49 -10.90
N GLN A 333 -4.99 1.72 -10.47
CA GLN A 333 -4.94 2.08 -9.05
C GLN A 333 -6.20 1.68 -8.27
N ASP A 334 -7.39 1.78 -8.88
CA ASP A 334 -8.68 1.46 -8.26
C ASP A 334 -9.11 -0.02 -8.40
N PHE A 335 -8.26 -0.86 -9.00
CA PHE A 335 -8.51 -2.27 -9.27
C PHE A 335 -9.79 -2.57 -10.07
N SER A 336 -10.38 -1.59 -10.76
CA SER A 336 -11.62 -1.77 -11.53
C SER A 336 -11.46 -2.71 -12.75
N THR A 337 -10.24 -3.12 -13.06
CA THR A 337 -9.94 -4.20 -14.02
C THR A 337 -10.24 -5.59 -13.47
N LEU A 338 -10.48 -5.72 -12.16
CA LEU A 338 -10.83 -6.97 -11.50
C LEU A 338 -12.36 -7.09 -11.34
N ASP A 339 -12.89 -8.29 -11.55
CA ASP A 339 -14.28 -8.60 -11.19
C ASP A 339 -14.36 -8.90 -9.69
N PHE A 340 -14.98 -7.99 -8.92
CA PHE A 340 -15.08 -8.11 -7.46
C PHE A 340 -16.03 -9.22 -6.98
N GLU A 341 -16.94 -9.69 -7.84
CA GLU A 341 -17.85 -10.79 -7.51
C GLU A 341 -17.23 -12.18 -7.78
N ALA A 342 -16.25 -12.25 -8.67
CA ALA A 342 -15.51 -13.47 -8.95
C ALA A 342 -14.61 -13.87 -7.78
N THR A 343 -14.33 -15.16 -7.65
CA THR A 343 -13.27 -15.66 -6.76
C THR A 343 -11.89 -15.34 -7.32
N VAL A 344 -10.87 -15.33 -6.46
CA VAL A 344 -9.47 -15.17 -6.89
C VAL A 344 -9.08 -16.24 -7.92
N PHE A 345 -9.54 -17.48 -7.72
CA PHE A 345 -9.34 -18.57 -8.66
C PHE A 345 -9.93 -18.26 -10.04
N GLU A 346 -11.19 -17.86 -10.10
CA GLU A 346 -11.87 -17.50 -11.35
C GLU A 346 -11.20 -16.31 -12.04
N SER A 347 -10.78 -15.32 -11.27
CA SER A 347 -10.06 -14.14 -11.77
C SER A 347 -8.73 -14.52 -12.42
N LEU A 348 -7.93 -15.43 -11.84
CA LEU A 348 -6.70 -15.91 -12.45
C LEU A 348 -6.96 -16.79 -13.67
N MET A 349 -7.97 -17.67 -13.60
CA MET A 349 -8.33 -18.53 -14.71
C MET A 349 -8.85 -17.74 -15.92
N SER A 350 -9.55 -16.63 -15.71
CA SER A 350 -10.03 -15.75 -16.80
C SER A 350 -8.89 -15.06 -17.55
N ALA A 351 -7.74 -14.85 -16.90
CA ALA A 351 -6.54 -14.27 -17.52
C ALA A 351 -5.80 -15.27 -18.45
N MET A 352 -6.12 -16.55 -18.37
CA MET A 352 -5.45 -17.60 -19.15
C MET A 352 -6.13 -17.82 -20.50
N LYS A 353 -5.35 -18.00 -21.57
CA LYS A 353 -5.86 -18.43 -22.88
C LYS A 353 -6.36 -19.88 -22.87
N SER A 354 -5.65 -20.77 -22.18
CA SER A 354 -6.04 -22.15 -21.90
C SER A 354 -6.22 -22.34 -20.39
N ARG A 355 -7.33 -22.93 -19.97
CA ARG A 355 -7.61 -23.16 -18.55
C ARG A 355 -6.68 -24.28 -18.02
N ASP A 356 -5.45 -23.90 -17.66
CA ASP A 356 -4.40 -24.81 -17.17
C ASP A 356 -4.12 -24.48 -15.68
N GLU A 357 -4.81 -25.17 -14.81
CA GLU A 357 -4.70 -24.99 -13.37
C GLU A 357 -3.30 -25.33 -12.83
N GLU A 358 -2.61 -26.31 -13.43
CA GLU A 358 -1.27 -26.70 -13.00
C GLU A 358 -0.26 -25.57 -13.20
N LYS A 359 -0.38 -24.78 -14.25
CA LYS A 359 0.48 -23.61 -14.49
C LYS A 359 0.07 -22.38 -13.66
N MET A 360 -1.21 -22.25 -13.33
CA MET A 360 -1.72 -21.11 -12.56
C MET A 360 -1.32 -21.18 -11.09
N ARG A 361 -1.42 -22.37 -10.45
CA ARG A 361 -1.17 -22.54 -9.01
C ARG A 361 0.23 -22.10 -8.54
N PRO A 362 1.34 -22.42 -9.23
CA PRO A 362 2.66 -21.90 -8.86
C PRO A 362 2.76 -20.38 -8.94
N ILE A 363 2.13 -19.78 -9.96
CA ILE A 363 2.08 -18.32 -10.09
C ILE A 363 1.32 -17.72 -8.90
N ALA A 364 0.12 -18.21 -8.60
CA ALA A 364 -0.65 -17.75 -7.45
C ALA A 364 0.14 -17.85 -6.14
N ALA A 365 0.81 -18.99 -5.91
CA ALA A 365 1.62 -19.20 -4.72
C ALA A 365 2.82 -18.24 -4.62
N SER A 366 3.43 -17.84 -5.75
CA SER A 366 4.53 -16.87 -5.76
C SER A 366 4.07 -15.47 -5.32
N PHE A 367 2.80 -15.12 -5.51
CA PHE A 367 2.16 -13.89 -5.07
C PHE A 367 1.41 -14.03 -3.74
N LEU A 368 1.71 -15.05 -2.93
CA LEU A 368 1.11 -15.31 -1.62
C LEU A 368 -0.41 -15.55 -1.65
N LEU A 369 -0.98 -15.86 -2.81
CA LEU A 369 -2.38 -16.24 -2.96
C LEU A 369 -2.54 -17.71 -2.57
N THR A 370 -2.77 -17.95 -1.27
CA THR A 370 -2.91 -19.30 -0.68
C THR A 370 -4.20 -19.98 -1.12
N ALA A 371 -4.32 -21.29 -0.86
CA ALA A 371 -5.50 -22.08 -1.20
C ALA A 371 -6.80 -21.51 -0.59
N ASP A 372 -6.74 -20.91 0.59
CA ASP A 372 -7.89 -20.29 1.24
C ASP A 372 -8.24 -18.97 0.56
N ILE A 373 -7.24 -18.14 0.23
CA ILE A 373 -7.41 -16.88 -0.49
C ILE A 373 -8.00 -17.15 -1.89
N MET A 374 -7.59 -18.22 -2.56
CA MET A 374 -8.11 -18.59 -3.88
C MET A 374 -9.63 -18.79 -3.93
N LYS A 375 -10.24 -19.18 -2.81
CA LYS A 375 -11.69 -19.37 -2.69
C LYS A 375 -12.44 -18.11 -2.31
N THR A 376 -11.73 -17.05 -1.94
CA THR A 376 -12.33 -15.79 -1.49
C THR A 376 -12.74 -14.95 -2.68
N LYS A 377 -13.85 -14.21 -2.58
CA LYS A 377 -14.23 -13.21 -3.58
C LYS A 377 -13.20 -12.08 -3.61
N VAL A 378 -12.88 -11.59 -4.80
CA VAL A 378 -11.94 -10.50 -5.02
C VAL A 378 -12.35 -9.24 -4.23
N GLY A 379 -13.65 -8.97 -4.13
CA GLY A 379 -14.17 -7.83 -3.34
C GLY A 379 -13.77 -7.86 -1.87
N ASN A 380 -13.60 -9.05 -1.28
CA ASN A 380 -13.24 -9.24 0.13
C ASN A 380 -11.72 -9.22 0.40
N LEU A 381 -10.90 -9.11 -0.65
CA LEU A 381 -9.45 -8.98 -0.50
C LEU A 381 -9.08 -7.60 0.03
N SER A 382 -7.99 -7.54 0.81
CA SER A 382 -7.34 -6.24 1.10
C SER A 382 -6.80 -5.62 -0.20
N GLU A 383 -6.63 -4.30 -0.23
CA GLU A 383 -6.09 -3.60 -1.41
C GLU A 383 -4.70 -4.11 -1.80
N GLY A 384 -3.84 -4.41 -0.82
CA GLY A 384 -2.56 -5.05 -1.09
C GLY A 384 -2.68 -6.43 -1.75
N GLN A 385 -3.65 -7.24 -1.33
CA GLN A 385 -3.93 -8.55 -1.96
C GLN A 385 -4.49 -8.39 -3.38
N LYS A 386 -5.35 -7.39 -3.61
CA LYS A 386 -5.84 -7.03 -4.97
C LYS A 386 -4.67 -6.61 -5.88
N GLY A 387 -3.72 -5.84 -5.34
CA GLY A 387 -2.51 -5.47 -6.07
C GLY A 387 -1.66 -6.68 -6.47
N LEU A 388 -1.43 -7.62 -5.53
CA LEU A 388 -0.70 -8.85 -5.83
C LEU A 388 -1.45 -9.75 -6.83
N LEU A 389 -2.78 -9.83 -6.74
CA LEU A 389 -3.61 -10.53 -7.71
C LEU A 389 -3.49 -9.90 -9.11
N SER A 390 -3.48 -8.57 -9.20
CA SER A 390 -3.29 -7.86 -10.47
C SER A 390 -1.93 -8.18 -11.11
N PHE A 391 -0.84 -8.20 -10.31
CA PHE A 391 0.47 -8.62 -10.83
C PHE A 391 0.48 -10.09 -11.27
N ALA A 392 -0.15 -11.00 -10.52
CA ALA A 392 -0.27 -12.41 -10.91
C ALA A 392 -1.00 -12.56 -12.25
N ARG A 393 -2.07 -11.79 -12.48
CA ARG A 393 -2.78 -11.75 -13.77
C ARG A 393 -1.87 -11.27 -14.90
N LEU A 394 -1.10 -10.19 -14.70
CA LEU A 394 -0.16 -9.67 -15.71
C LEU A 394 0.90 -10.71 -16.11
N VAL A 395 1.39 -11.51 -15.15
CA VAL A 395 2.30 -12.63 -15.47
C VAL A 395 1.62 -13.67 -16.36
N ILE A 396 0.35 -13.95 -16.13
CA ILE A 396 -0.46 -14.93 -16.90
C ILE A 396 -0.81 -14.38 -18.27
N GLU A 397 -1.21 -13.12 -18.38
CA GLU A 397 -1.68 -12.44 -19.61
C GLU A 397 -0.56 -12.24 -20.62
N LYS A 398 0.70 -12.14 -20.18
CA LYS A 398 1.89 -11.91 -21.02
C LYS A 398 1.69 -10.73 -21.97
N PRO A 399 1.52 -9.50 -21.49
CA PRO A 399 1.24 -8.33 -22.30
C PRO A 399 2.39 -7.97 -23.24
N GLY A 400 2.08 -7.33 -24.37
CA GLY A 400 3.04 -6.67 -25.24
C GLY A 400 3.26 -5.22 -24.84
N LEU A 401 2.17 -4.55 -24.41
CA LEU A 401 2.17 -3.23 -23.79
C LEU A 401 1.69 -3.34 -22.35
N LEU A 402 2.55 -3.03 -21.41
CA LEU A 402 2.26 -3.01 -19.99
C LEU A 402 1.99 -1.58 -19.53
N ILE A 403 0.82 -1.32 -19.00
CA ILE A 403 0.43 0.00 -18.47
C ILE A 403 0.26 -0.14 -16.95
N LEU A 404 0.95 0.71 -16.18
CA LEU A 404 0.95 0.70 -14.74
C LEU A 404 0.60 2.09 -14.20
N ASP A 405 -0.55 2.19 -13.51
CA ASP A 405 -1.02 3.42 -12.89
C ASP A 405 -0.86 3.32 -11.37
N GLU A 406 0.18 3.97 -10.83
CA GLU A 406 0.57 3.99 -9.42
C GLU A 406 0.67 2.58 -8.78
N PRO A 407 1.50 1.69 -9.32
CA PRO A 407 1.52 0.27 -8.92
C PRO A 407 2.09 0.02 -7.51
N THR A 408 2.65 1.03 -6.86
CA THR A 408 3.17 0.94 -5.49
C THR A 408 2.12 1.23 -4.43
N ASN A 409 1.01 1.90 -4.81
CA ASN A 409 -0.06 2.22 -3.88
C ASN A 409 -0.66 0.94 -3.30
N HIS A 410 -0.89 0.93 -1.99
CA HIS A 410 -1.45 -0.20 -1.23
C HIS A 410 -0.59 -1.48 -1.20
N ILE A 411 0.56 -1.50 -1.89
CA ILE A 411 1.50 -2.63 -1.86
C ILE A 411 2.42 -2.51 -0.65
N ASN A 412 2.58 -3.60 0.10
CA ASN A 412 3.53 -3.64 1.20
C ASN A 412 4.95 -3.34 0.69
N PHE A 413 5.65 -2.42 1.34
CA PHE A 413 6.98 -1.95 0.95
C PHE A 413 8.01 -3.08 0.73
N ARG A 414 7.85 -4.22 1.40
CA ARG A 414 8.72 -5.41 1.22
C ARG A 414 8.60 -6.04 -0.16
N HIS A 415 7.46 -5.89 -0.82
CA HIS A 415 7.24 -6.42 -2.17
C HIS A 415 7.76 -5.47 -3.26
N ILE A 416 7.87 -4.18 -2.96
CA ILE A 416 8.26 -3.14 -3.91
C ILE A 416 9.60 -3.43 -4.60
N PRO A 417 10.69 -3.86 -3.89
CA PRO A 417 11.96 -4.18 -4.56
C PRO A 417 11.85 -5.34 -5.55
N VAL A 418 11.04 -6.36 -5.22
CA VAL A 418 10.83 -7.52 -6.11
C VAL A 418 10.04 -7.11 -7.35
N ILE A 419 9.01 -6.27 -7.17
CA ILE A 419 8.22 -5.72 -8.28
C ILE A 419 9.09 -4.82 -9.16
N ALA A 420 9.88 -3.92 -8.58
CA ALA A 420 10.79 -3.06 -9.35
C ALA A 420 11.76 -3.87 -10.20
N LYS A 421 12.37 -4.93 -9.65
CA LYS A 421 13.25 -5.84 -10.37
C LYS A 421 12.55 -6.54 -11.53
N ALA A 422 11.30 -6.98 -11.33
CA ALA A 422 10.51 -7.62 -12.39
C ALA A 422 10.14 -6.64 -13.52
N LEU A 423 9.86 -5.38 -13.18
CA LEU A 423 9.56 -4.32 -14.16
C LEU A 423 10.81 -3.87 -14.92
N ASP A 424 11.94 -3.74 -14.23
CA ASP A 424 13.24 -3.45 -14.87
C ASP A 424 13.64 -4.52 -15.89
N ALA A 425 13.41 -5.78 -15.57
CA ALA A 425 13.69 -6.92 -16.43
C ALA A 425 12.66 -7.13 -17.56
N TYR A 426 11.55 -6.37 -17.59
CA TYR A 426 10.48 -6.56 -18.56
C TYR A 426 10.95 -6.20 -19.98
N LYS A 427 10.73 -7.13 -20.93
CA LYS A 427 11.19 -7.01 -22.32
C LYS A 427 10.12 -6.54 -23.32
N GLY A 428 8.91 -6.26 -22.86
CA GLY A 428 7.86 -5.61 -23.65
C GLY A 428 7.98 -4.08 -23.59
N THR A 429 6.96 -3.40 -24.06
CA THR A 429 6.85 -1.94 -23.91
C THR A 429 6.08 -1.61 -22.65
N MET A 430 6.54 -0.62 -21.87
CA MET A 430 5.88 -0.23 -20.64
C MET A 430 5.58 1.26 -20.59
N ILE A 431 4.40 1.61 -20.06
CA ILE A 431 4.05 2.97 -19.64
C ILE A 431 3.83 2.93 -18.13
N LEU A 432 4.63 3.68 -17.38
CA LEU A 432 4.59 3.74 -15.92
C LEU A 432 4.15 5.14 -15.47
N VAL A 433 3.17 5.21 -14.58
CA VAL A 433 2.87 6.37 -13.74
C VAL A 433 3.25 6.03 -12.33
N SER A 434 4.13 6.80 -11.71
CA SER A 434 4.47 6.67 -10.31
C SER A 434 4.96 7.99 -9.73
N HIS A 435 4.58 8.27 -8.49
CA HIS A 435 5.03 9.42 -7.70
C HIS A 435 6.13 9.05 -6.68
N VAL A 436 6.57 7.78 -6.64
CA VAL A 436 7.60 7.28 -5.71
C VAL A 436 8.97 7.29 -6.40
N PRO A 437 9.85 8.28 -6.12
CA PRO A 437 11.16 8.41 -6.81
C PRO A 437 12.04 7.18 -6.63
N GLU A 438 12.15 6.66 -5.40
CA GLU A 438 12.98 5.47 -5.09
C GLU A 438 12.56 4.21 -5.85
N PHE A 439 11.28 4.10 -6.22
CA PHE A 439 10.76 3.02 -7.04
C PHE A 439 11.14 3.20 -8.51
N VAL A 440 10.95 4.42 -9.03
CA VAL A 440 11.25 4.76 -10.42
C VAL A 440 12.74 4.63 -10.72
N GLU A 441 13.62 5.03 -9.79
CA GLU A 441 15.09 4.92 -9.92
C GLU A 441 15.60 3.48 -10.08
N LYS A 442 14.83 2.49 -9.61
CA LYS A 442 15.17 1.06 -9.73
C LYS A 442 14.69 0.42 -11.04
N ILE A 443 14.03 1.18 -11.90
CA ILE A 443 13.43 0.70 -13.14
C ILE A 443 14.04 1.47 -14.30
N ARG A 444 14.45 0.76 -15.33
CA ARG A 444 14.95 1.39 -16.56
C ARG A 444 13.83 2.22 -17.21
N ILE A 445 14.07 3.49 -17.39
CA ILE A 445 13.20 4.42 -18.10
C ILE A 445 13.97 4.94 -19.33
N ASP A 446 13.43 4.72 -20.51
CA ASP A 446 14.04 5.14 -21.78
C ASP A 446 13.53 6.51 -22.20
N GLU A 447 12.26 6.82 -21.91
CA GLU A 447 11.58 8.06 -22.31
C GLU A 447 10.76 8.63 -21.14
N THR A 448 10.59 9.94 -21.13
CA THR A 448 9.71 10.62 -20.15
C THR A 448 8.80 11.60 -20.85
N LEU A 449 7.49 11.48 -20.61
CA LEU A 449 6.47 12.41 -21.09
C LEU A 449 5.84 13.14 -19.91
N ASP A 450 6.01 14.46 -19.87
CA ASP A 450 5.41 15.31 -18.84
C ASP A 450 4.18 16.02 -19.39
N LEU A 451 3.00 15.64 -18.90
CA LEU A 451 1.72 16.24 -19.30
C LEU A 451 1.54 17.68 -18.79
N GLY A 452 2.36 18.12 -17.85
CA GLY A 452 2.29 19.47 -17.27
C GLY A 452 2.91 20.55 -18.16
N LYS A 453 3.84 20.15 -19.03
CA LYS A 453 4.62 21.06 -19.90
C LYS A 453 3.94 21.41 -21.21
#